data_533cffb4803da6690b201e0415b57e6c
#
_entry.id   533cffb4803da6690b201e0415b57e6c
#
_cell.length_a   1.000
_cell.length_b   1.000
_cell.length_c   1.000
_cell.angle_alpha   90.00
_cell.angle_beta   90.00
_cell.angle_gamma   90.00
#
_symmetry.space_group_name_H-M   'P 1'
#
loop_
_entity.id
_entity.type
_entity.pdbx_description
1 polymer ?
#
loop_
_entity_poly.entity_id
_entity_poly.type
_entity_poly.pdbx_seq_one_letter_code
_entity_poly.pdbx_strand_id
1 'polypeptide(L)'
;YNLADWERVGYVFDDLDHTPAQCMENGENIYGQGMWAASLRYHNGIFYVCFAANDTHRTYLYQSENIEGPWKKQYIEGFYHDCSLLFDDDRVYIVYGNTQIYITELTADLSSPKPGGLHRKIIEDTGNVRLGYEGAHAYKINGKYYVFLIHWPNGGAGRRTEACFVSDSLESEFIGRDILDDDRGYF
;
A
#
# COMPACT_ATOMS: atom_id res chain seq x y z
N TYR A 1 1.54 13.33 21.07
CA TYR A 1 1.98 12.14 20.32
C TYR A 1 3.48 12.24 20.10
N ASN A 2 4.24 11.22 20.50
CA ASN A 2 5.70 11.21 20.50
C ASN A 2 6.30 10.10 19.61
N LEU A 3 5.46 9.23 19.03
CA LEU A 3 5.83 8.06 18.22
C LEU A 3 6.78 7.08 18.94
N ALA A 4 6.88 7.17 20.26
CA ALA A 4 7.71 6.30 21.08
C ALA A 4 6.89 5.35 21.96
N ASP A 5 5.74 5.82 22.42
CA ASP A 5 4.85 5.03 23.27
C ASP A 5 3.69 4.51 22.41
N TRP A 6 3.58 3.18 22.31
CA TRP A 6 2.59 2.50 21.49
C TRP A 6 1.69 1.61 22.35
N GLU A 7 0.39 1.72 22.13
CA GLU A 7 -0.61 0.85 22.75
C GLU A 7 -1.31 0.04 21.65
N ARG A 8 -1.44 -1.27 21.88
CA ARG A 8 -2.21 -2.13 21.00
C ARG A 8 -3.70 -1.96 21.31
N VAL A 9 -4.46 -1.42 20.39
CA VAL A 9 -5.89 -1.13 20.55
C VAL A 9 -6.81 -2.25 20.05
N GLY A 10 -6.33 -3.15 19.18
CA GLY A 10 -7.14 -4.25 18.67
C GLY A 10 -6.48 -5.03 17.52
N TYR A 11 -7.28 -5.83 16.86
CA TYR A 11 -6.95 -6.56 15.64
C TYR A 11 -7.93 -6.18 14.54
N VAL A 12 -7.44 -6.09 13.29
CA VAL A 12 -8.29 -5.83 12.12
C VAL A 12 -9.08 -7.09 11.75
N PHE A 13 -8.45 -8.25 11.89
CA PHE A 13 -9.05 -9.58 11.66
C PHE A 13 -8.29 -10.64 12.45
N ASP A 14 -8.95 -11.76 12.70
CA ASP A 14 -8.33 -12.93 13.32
C ASP A 14 -7.76 -13.88 12.26
N ASP A 15 -8.49 -14.07 11.16
CA ASP A 15 -8.06 -14.79 9.96
C ASP A 15 -8.60 -14.08 8.69
N LEU A 16 -8.01 -14.36 7.53
CA LEU A 16 -8.44 -13.73 6.26
C LEU A 16 -9.66 -14.44 5.67
N ASP A 17 -9.48 -15.63 5.09
CA ASP A 17 -10.50 -16.39 4.37
C ASP A 17 -10.70 -17.79 4.96
N HIS A 18 -10.04 -18.08 6.07
CA HIS A 18 -10.15 -19.36 6.80
C HIS A 18 -9.85 -20.58 5.90
N THR A 19 -8.85 -20.42 5.02
CA THR A 19 -8.42 -21.55 4.19
C THR A 19 -7.62 -22.55 5.02
N PRO A 20 -7.57 -23.84 4.65
CA PRO A 20 -6.76 -24.82 5.38
C PRO A 20 -5.29 -24.40 5.52
N ALA A 21 -4.72 -23.76 4.51
CA ALA A 21 -3.35 -23.24 4.54
C ALA A 21 -3.18 -22.08 5.54
N GLN A 22 -4.16 -21.16 5.62
CA GLN A 22 -4.16 -20.06 6.60
C GLN A 22 -4.34 -20.57 8.04
N CYS A 23 -5.14 -21.61 8.22
CA CYS A 23 -5.36 -22.26 9.50
C CYS A 23 -4.26 -23.27 9.87
N MET A 24 -3.27 -23.49 9.02
CA MET A 24 -2.22 -24.52 9.19
C MET A 24 -2.78 -25.93 9.37
N GLU A 25 -3.87 -26.25 8.67
CA GLU A 25 -4.52 -27.54 8.69
C GLU A 25 -3.97 -28.48 7.60
N ASN A 26 -4.14 -29.79 7.80
CA ASN A 26 -3.75 -30.85 6.84
C ASN A 26 -2.27 -30.79 6.38
N GLY A 27 -1.40 -30.17 7.15
CA GLY A 27 0.01 -29.97 6.80
C GLY A 27 0.25 -28.84 5.79
N GLU A 28 -0.78 -28.07 5.44
CA GLU A 28 -0.68 -26.88 4.62
C GLU A 28 -0.22 -25.68 5.45
N ASN A 29 0.36 -24.67 4.80
CA ASN A 29 0.74 -23.40 5.42
C ASN A 29 0.91 -22.30 4.37
N ILE A 30 1.00 -21.06 4.84
CA ILE A 30 1.19 -19.86 3.99
C ILE A 30 2.55 -19.17 4.23
N TYR A 31 3.54 -19.88 4.78
CA TYR A 31 4.87 -19.31 5.00
C TYR A 31 5.50 -18.84 3.68
N GLY A 32 5.97 -17.58 3.65
CA GLY A 32 6.49 -16.92 2.45
C GLY A 32 5.41 -16.48 1.44
N GLN A 33 4.15 -16.61 1.82
CA GLN A 33 2.97 -16.16 1.08
C GLN A 33 2.06 -15.36 2.05
N GLY A 34 0.76 -15.31 1.80
CA GLY A 34 -0.19 -14.64 2.70
C GLY A 34 -0.19 -13.13 2.53
N MET A 35 -0.46 -12.42 3.63
CA MET A 35 -0.60 -10.96 3.63
C MET A 35 0.75 -10.27 3.41
N TRP A 36 0.78 -9.36 2.44
CA TRP A 36 1.87 -8.43 2.21
C TRP A 36 1.66 -7.12 2.98
N ALA A 37 2.54 -6.13 2.81
CA ALA A 37 2.51 -4.88 3.55
C ALA A 37 1.12 -4.22 3.51
N ALA A 38 0.54 -3.99 4.68
CA ALA A 38 -0.75 -3.32 4.82
C ALA A 38 -0.58 -1.82 4.97
N SER A 39 -1.45 -1.05 4.35
CA SER A 39 -1.55 0.39 4.53
C SER A 39 -2.77 0.77 5.35
N LEU A 40 -2.62 1.74 6.25
CA LEU A 40 -3.71 2.32 7.04
C LEU A 40 -3.98 3.74 6.53
N ARG A 41 -5.26 4.08 6.35
CA ARG A 41 -5.74 5.43 6.03
C ARG A 41 -6.92 5.79 6.92
N TYR A 42 -7.02 7.08 7.22
CA TYR A 42 -8.21 7.66 7.85
C TYR A 42 -8.75 8.75 6.93
N HIS A 43 -10.02 8.64 6.57
CA HIS A 43 -10.68 9.61 5.71
C HIS A 43 -12.17 9.71 6.05
N ASN A 44 -12.68 10.94 6.23
CA ASN A 44 -14.09 11.23 6.50
C ASN A 44 -14.72 10.38 7.61
N GLY A 45 -14.01 10.20 8.74
CA GLY A 45 -14.54 9.46 9.89
C GLY A 45 -14.35 7.95 9.81
N ILE A 46 -13.75 7.42 8.74
CA ILE A 46 -13.56 5.98 8.53
C ILE A 46 -12.07 5.65 8.45
N PHE A 47 -11.69 4.58 9.11
CA PHE A 47 -10.38 3.93 8.98
C PHE A 47 -10.45 2.87 7.87
N TYR A 48 -9.39 2.80 7.08
CA TYR A 48 -9.25 1.85 5.97
C TYR A 48 -7.93 1.11 6.12
N VAL A 49 -7.96 -0.21 6.09
CA VAL A 49 -6.77 -1.06 6.00
C VAL A 49 -6.82 -1.82 4.69
N CYS A 50 -5.81 -1.63 3.84
CA CYS A 50 -5.74 -2.21 2.50
C CYS A 50 -4.42 -2.97 2.32
N PHE A 51 -4.50 -4.17 1.74
CA PHE A 51 -3.34 -5.00 1.42
C PHE A 51 -3.69 -6.08 0.40
N ALA A 52 -2.67 -6.65 -0.24
CA ALA A 52 -2.80 -7.85 -1.05
C ALA A 52 -2.33 -9.08 -0.26
N ALA A 53 -2.95 -10.24 -0.51
CA ALA A 53 -2.48 -11.52 0.00
C ALA A 53 -2.16 -12.47 -1.15
N ASN A 54 -0.94 -13.00 -1.13
CA ASN A 54 -0.38 -13.76 -2.25
C ASN A 54 -0.94 -15.19 -2.33
N ASP A 55 -1.31 -15.78 -1.19
CA ASP A 55 -1.90 -17.11 -1.13
C ASP A 55 -3.30 -17.16 -1.78
N THR A 56 -4.11 -16.13 -1.57
CA THR A 56 -5.46 -16.03 -2.15
C THR A 56 -5.50 -15.27 -3.48
N HIS A 57 -4.41 -14.59 -3.81
CA HIS A 57 -4.30 -13.70 -4.98
C HIS A 57 -5.41 -12.64 -5.03
N ARG A 58 -5.69 -11.99 -3.86
CA ARG A 58 -6.74 -10.99 -3.68
C ARG A 58 -6.19 -9.74 -3.02
N THR A 59 -6.89 -8.63 -3.26
CA THR A 59 -6.72 -7.38 -2.51
C THR A 59 -7.86 -7.22 -1.53
N TYR A 60 -7.49 -7.07 -0.27
CA TYR A 60 -8.40 -6.95 0.88
C TYR A 60 -8.53 -5.50 1.28
N LEU A 61 -9.74 -5.12 1.66
CA LEU A 61 -10.05 -3.84 2.25
C LEU A 61 -10.89 -4.06 3.51
N TYR A 62 -10.41 -3.51 4.62
CA TYR A 62 -11.15 -3.44 5.88
C TYR A 62 -11.50 -2.01 6.20
N GLN A 63 -12.71 -1.78 6.67
CA GLN A 63 -13.23 -0.45 6.99
C GLN A 63 -13.85 -0.46 8.39
N SER A 64 -13.65 0.61 9.17
CA SER A 64 -14.28 0.82 10.47
C SER A 64 -14.40 2.29 10.82
N GLU A 65 -15.45 2.68 11.53
CA GLU A 65 -15.58 4.00 12.13
C GLU A 65 -14.69 4.16 13.38
N ASN A 66 -14.29 3.05 13.99
CA ASN A 66 -13.43 3.03 15.17
C ASN A 66 -12.16 2.22 14.89
N ILE A 67 -11.01 2.71 15.36
CA ILE A 67 -9.73 2.02 15.19
C ILE A 67 -9.71 0.64 15.88
N GLU A 68 -10.51 0.46 16.91
CA GLU A 68 -10.68 -0.82 17.62
C GLU A 68 -11.63 -1.78 16.89
N GLY A 69 -12.35 -1.31 15.88
CA GLY A 69 -13.36 -2.05 15.14
C GLY A 69 -14.79 -1.78 15.66
N PRO A 70 -15.79 -2.58 15.26
CA PRO A 70 -15.65 -3.75 14.39
C PRO A 70 -15.25 -3.39 12.95
N TRP A 71 -14.43 -4.23 12.33
CA TRP A 71 -13.96 -4.06 10.97
C TRP A 71 -14.84 -4.80 9.96
N LYS A 72 -15.26 -4.10 8.92
CA LYS A 72 -16.02 -4.68 7.79
C LYS A 72 -15.05 -5.04 6.67
N LYS A 73 -14.98 -6.35 6.34
CA LYS A 73 -14.18 -6.87 5.23
C LYS A 73 -14.92 -6.72 3.90
N GLN A 74 -14.17 -6.31 2.87
CA GLN A 74 -14.53 -6.44 1.46
C GLN A 74 -13.27 -6.72 0.61
N TYR A 75 -13.44 -6.94 -0.69
CA TYR A 75 -12.36 -7.09 -1.66
C TYR A 75 -12.37 -5.93 -2.64
N ILE A 76 -11.17 -5.59 -3.15
CA ILE A 76 -11.04 -4.73 -4.34
C ILE A 76 -10.75 -5.65 -5.51
N GLU A 77 -11.51 -5.55 -6.60
CA GLU A 77 -11.28 -6.33 -7.81
C GLU A 77 -9.88 -6.07 -8.37
N GLY A 78 -9.07 -7.12 -8.50
CA GLY A 78 -7.67 -7.06 -8.92
C GLY A 78 -6.69 -7.47 -7.82
N PHE A 79 -5.41 -7.51 -8.20
CA PHE A 79 -4.29 -7.79 -7.30
C PHE A 79 -3.34 -6.60 -7.29
N TYR A 80 -3.27 -5.90 -6.16
CA TYR A 80 -2.53 -4.65 -6.03
C TYR A 80 -1.39 -4.82 -5.03
N HIS A 81 -0.21 -5.18 -5.54
CA HIS A 81 0.98 -5.42 -4.74
C HIS A 81 1.40 -4.16 -3.97
N ASP A 82 1.66 -4.29 -2.67
CA ASP A 82 2.15 -3.23 -1.78
C ASP A 82 1.40 -1.91 -1.92
N CYS A 83 0.09 -1.98 -1.82
CA CYS A 83 -0.79 -0.89 -2.16
C CYS A 83 -1.11 0.06 -1.02
N SER A 84 -1.47 1.29 -1.38
CA SER A 84 -2.14 2.22 -0.47
C SER A 84 -3.28 2.96 -1.16
N LEU A 85 -4.30 3.35 -0.37
CA LEU A 85 -5.37 4.21 -0.84
C LEU A 85 -4.95 5.69 -0.79
N LEU A 86 -5.37 6.44 -1.79
CA LEU A 86 -5.26 7.90 -1.85
C LEU A 86 -6.66 8.47 -2.04
N PHE A 87 -7.11 9.29 -1.08
CA PHE A 87 -8.37 10.03 -1.17
C PHE A 87 -8.08 11.45 -1.66
N ASP A 88 -8.85 11.90 -2.65
CA ASP A 88 -8.72 13.20 -3.27
C ASP A 88 -10.11 13.77 -3.59
N ASP A 89 -10.61 14.63 -2.71
CA ASP A 89 -11.98 15.12 -2.69
C ASP A 89 -12.98 13.92 -2.71
N ASP A 90 -13.85 13.83 -3.71
CA ASP A 90 -14.83 12.74 -3.87
C ASP A 90 -14.29 11.53 -4.66
N ARG A 91 -12.99 11.52 -4.97
CA ARG A 91 -12.34 10.45 -5.73
C ARG A 91 -11.41 9.64 -4.85
N VAL A 92 -11.31 8.36 -5.14
CA VAL A 92 -10.39 7.45 -4.46
C VAL A 92 -9.54 6.69 -5.47
N TYR A 93 -8.29 6.52 -5.12
CA TYR A 93 -7.31 5.83 -5.95
C TYR A 93 -6.60 4.77 -5.14
N ILE A 94 -6.12 3.74 -5.82
CA ILE A 94 -5.15 2.79 -5.29
C ILE A 94 -3.81 2.99 -6.00
N VAL A 95 -2.73 3.14 -5.22
CA VAL A 95 -1.35 3.27 -5.71
C VAL A 95 -0.61 2.00 -5.33
N TYR A 96 0.06 1.36 -6.28
CA TYR A 96 0.59 0.01 -6.13
C TYR A 96 1.66 -0.33 -7.16
N GLY A 97 2.37 -1.42 -6.93
CA GLY A 97 3.25 -2.04 -7.90
C GLY A 97 4.60 -2.43 -7.33
N ASN A 98 5.41 -3.05 -8.19
CA ASN A 98 6.82 -3.33 -7.95
C ASN A 98 7.59 -2.95 -9.20
N THR A 99 8.70 -2.21 -9.05
CA THR A 99 9.52 -1.63 -10.12
C THR A 99 8.76 -0.57 -10.94
N GLN A 100 7.55 -0.87 -11.37
CA GLN A 100 6.62 0.05 -12.01
C GLN A 100 5.46 0.32 -11.07
N ILE A 101 5.28 1.58 -10.71
CA ILE A 101 4.22 2.03 -9.80
C ILE A 101 3.09 2.63 -10.60
N TYR A 102 1.91 2.14 -10.34
CA TYR A 102 0.67 2.54 -11.01
C TYR A 102 -0.26 3.24 -10.02
N ILE A 103 -1.12 4.08 -10.58
CA ILE A 103 -2.29 4.63 -9.91
C ILE A 103 -3.54 4.22 -10.68
N THR A 104 -4.56 3.78 -9.97
CA THR A 104 -5.87 3.40 -10.54
C THR A 104 -6.97 4.06 -9.75
N GLU A 105 -7.88 4.76 -10.41
CA GLU A 105 -9.10 5.29 -9.80
C GLU A 105 -10.07 4.14 -9.52
N LEU A 106 -10.60 4.10 -8.29
CA LEU A 106 -11.60 3.12 -7.87
C LEU A 106 -13.00 3.70 -7.96
N THR A 107 -13.99 2.81 -7.99
CA THR A 107 -15.39 3.18 -7.75
C THR A 107 -15.59 3.76 -6.35
N ALA A 108 -16.65 4.53 -6.15
CA ALA A 108 -16.91 5.20 -4.88
C ALA A 108 -17.09 4.23 -3.69
N ASP A 109 -17.52 3.01 -3.95
CA ASP A 109 -17.65 1.93 -2.97
C ASP A 109 -16.37 1.13 -2.76
N LEU A 110 -15.27 1.51 -3.43
CA LEU A 110 -13.95 0.90 -3.38
C LEU A 110 -13.92 -0.59 -3.83
N SER A 111 -14.92 -1.06 -4.54
CA SER A 111 -15.01 -2.48 -4.91
C SER A 111 -14.21 -2.86 -6.16
N SER A 112 -13.98 -1.91 -7.08
CA SER A 112 -13.36 -2.18 -8.38
C SER A 112 -12.74 -0.93 -9.01
N PRO A 113 -11.88 -1.09 -10.05
CA PRO A 113 -11.49 0.01 -10.91
C PRO A 113 -12.70 0.72 -11.51
N LYS A 114 -12.68 2.05 -11.48
CA LYS A 114 -13.74 2.87 -12.06
C LYS A 114 -13.70 2.83 -13.57
N PRO A 115 -14.79 2.42 -14.26
CA PRO A 115 -14.84 2.44 -15.72
C PRO A 115 -14.56 3.84 -16.29
N GLY A 116 -13.54 3.96 -17.16
CA GLY A 116 -13.11 5.25 -17.71
C GLY A 116 -12.38 6.16 -16.72
N GLY A 117 -12.12 5.69 -15.51
CA GLY A 117 -11.32 6.39 -14.50
C GLY A 117 -9.83 6.43 -14.85
N LEU A 118 -9.07 7.17 -14.06
CA LEU A 118 -7.62 7.26 -14.25
C LEU A 118 -6.98 5.88 -14.00
N HIS A 119 -6.16 5.45 -14.97
CA HIS A 119 -5.25 4.31 -14.82
C HIS A 119 -3.96 4.61 -15.58
N ARG A 120 -2.84 4.70 -14.86
CA ARG A 120 -1.54 4.97 -15.50
C ARG A 120 -0.36 4.53 -14.63
N LYS A 121 0.77 4.30 -15.29
CA LYS A 121 2.08 4.25 -14.63
C LYS A 121 2.51 5.67 -14.25
N ILE A 122 2.94 5.86 -13.00
CA ILE A 122 3.35 7.16 -12.46
C ILE A 122 4.85 7.24 -12.17
N ILE A 123 5.46 6.13 -11.78
CA ILE A 123 6.88 6.04 -11.42
C ILE A 123 7.43 4.73 -11.98
N GLU A 124 8.71 4.72 -12.36
CA GLU A 124 9.42 3.51 -12.76
C GLU A 124 10.86 3.55 -12.23
N ASP A 125 11.29 2.47 -11.61
CA ASP A 125 12.68 2.30 -11.24
C ASP A 125 13.46 1.79 -12.44
N THR A 126 14.23 2.68 -13.05
CA THR A 126 15.11 2.39 -14.19
C THR A 126 16.57 2.19 -13.78
N GLY A 127 16.82 2.24 -12.46
CA GLY A 127 18.15 2.11 -11.90
C GLY A 127 18.70 0.69 -11.94
N ASN A 128 19.97 0.55 -11.61
CA ASN A 128 20.59 -0.74 -11.35
C ASN A 128 20.27 -1.17 -9.92
N VAL A 129 19.25 -2.02 -9.75
CA VAL A 129 18.68 -2.36 -8.44
C VAL A 129 18.62 -3.87 -8.21
N ARG A 130 18.66 -4.29 -6.96
CA ARG A 130 18.29 -5.64 -6.50
C ARG A 130 16.79 -5.80 -6.36
N LEU A 131 16.12 -4.72 -5.94
CA LEU A 131 14.69 -4.64 -5.75
C LEU A 131 14.26 -3.28 -6.27
N GLY A 132 13.33 -3.26 -7.22
CA GLY A 132 12.74 -2.03 -7.72
C GLY A 132 11.78 -1.40 -6.72
N TYR A 133 11.30 -0.19 -7.00
CA TYR A 133 10.36 0.52 -6.13
C TYR A 133 9.15 -0.33 -5.77
N GLU A 134 8.84 -0.38 -4.45
CA GLU A 134 7.65 -1.01 -3.89
C GLU A 134 7.23 -0.30 -2.58
N GLY A 135 6.23 -0.82 -1.86
CA GLY A 135 5.77 -0.24 -0.60
C GLY A 135 5.12 1.13 -0.78
N ALA A 136 4.26 1.29 -1.78
CA ALA A 136 3.71 2.59 -2.15
C ALA A 136 2.82 3.19 -1.05
N HIS A 137 3.20 4.37 -0.54
CA HIS A 137 2.39 5.20 0.34
C HIS A 137 2.13 6.57 -0.29
N ALA A 138 0.89 6.80 -0.72
CA ALA A 138 0.49 8.02 -1.41
C ALA A 138 -0.30 8.98 -0.51
N TYR A 139 -0.03 10.28 -0.63
CA TYR A 139 -0.66 11.33 0.16
C TYR A 139 -0.92 12.58 -0.70
N LYS A 140 -2.02 13.30 -0.40
CA LYS A 140 -2.23 14.69 -0.86
C LYS A 140 -1.95 15.64 0.30
N ILE A 141 -0.93 16.48 0.18
CA ILE A 141 -0.48 17.40 1.23
C ILE A 141 -0.33 18.79 0.59
N ASN A 142 -1.05 19.79 1.11
CA ASN A 142 -1.01 21.15 0.62
C ASN A 142 -1.19 21.28 -0.91
N GLY A 143 -2.11 20.52 -1.47
CA GLY A 143 -2.45 20.53 -2.89
C GLY A 143 -1.48 19.78 -3.80
N LYS A 144 -0.43 19.15 -3.26
CA LYS A 144 0.51 18.33 -4.01
C LYS A 144 0.36 16.85 -3.65
N TYR A 145 0.73 15.97 -4.58
CA TYR A 145 0.70 14.52 -4.42
C TYR A 145 2.10 14.00 -4.14
N TYR A 146 2.23 13.22 -3.09
CA TYR A 146 3.47 12.60 -2.64
C TYR A 146 3.33 11.09 -2.70
N VAL A 147 4.33 10.40 -3.22
CA VAL A 147 4.42 8.94 -3.18
C VAL A 147 5.76 8.58 -2.54
N PHE A 148 5.69 7.88 -1.43
CA PHE A 148 6.84 7.30 -0.74
C PHE A 148 6.97 5.85 -1.15
N LEU A 149 8.20 5.42 -1.41
CA LEU A 149 8.54 4.10 -1.91
C LEU A 149 9.84 3.64 -1.28
N ILE A 150 10.03 2.33 -1.21
CA ILE A 150 11.36 1.77 -0.93
C ILE A 150 11.90 1.07 -2.18
N HIS A 151 13.22 1.01 -2.31
CA HIS A 151 13.91 0.15 -3.27
C HIS A 151 15.27 -0.31 -2.71
N TRP A 152 15.92 -1.20 -3.42
CA TRP A 152 17.25 -1.69 -3.03
C TRP A 152 18.23 -1.53 -4.19
N PRO A 153 18.96 -0.41 -4.28
CA PRO A 153 19.94 -0.18 -5.32
C PRO A 153 21.15 -1.15 -5.20
N ASN A 154 21.72 -1.53 -6.35
CA ASN A 154 22.99 -2.23 -6.43
C ASN A 154 24.15 -1.25 -6.25
N GLY A 155 24.49 -0.92 -5.05
CA GLY A 155 25.51 0.07 -4.75
C GLY A 155 25.19 0.80 -3.46
N GLY A 156 25.89 1.89 -3.20
CA GLY A 156 25.68 2.67 -1.98
C GLY A 156 25.92 1.83 -0.72
N ALA A 157 25.06 1.98 0.27
CA ALA A 157 25.16 1.26 1.53
C ALA A 157 24.74 -0.22 1.47
N GLY A 158 24.30 -0.71 0.30
CA GLY A 158 23.93 -2.12 0.10
C GLY A 158 22.65 -2.56 0.81
N ARG A 159 21.74 -1.64 1.08
CA ARG A 159 20.46 -1.85 1.77
C ARG A 159 19.31 -1.12 1.05
N ARG A 160 18.10 -1.32 1.56
CA ARG A 160 16.94 -0.54 1.11
C ARG A 160 17.11 0.93 1.44
N THR A 161 16.62 1.79 0.55
CA THR A 161 16.51 3.24 0.72
C THR A 161 15.06 3.65 0.57
N GLU A 162 14.69 4.78 1.14
CA GLU A 162 13.37 5.38 0.93
C GLU A 162 13.48 6.50 -0.09
N ALA A 163 12.56 6.50 -1.04
CA ALA A 163 12.41 7.54 -2.06
C ALA A 163 11.10 8.30 -1.89
N CYS A 164 11.10 9.57 -2.26
CA CYS A 164 9.89 10.40 -2.30
C CYS A 164 9.77 11.05 -3.67
N PHE A 165 8.57 10.89 -4.26
CA PHE A 165 8.18 11.51 -5.53
C PHE A 165 7.04 12.48 -5.30
N VAL A 166 7.06 13.60 -6.01
CA VAL A 166 6.09 14.70 -5.88
C VAL A 166 5.55 15.09 -7.23
N SER A 167 4.25 15.38 -7.29
CA SER A 167 3.58 15.94 -8.47
C SER A 167 2.55 16.99 -8.07
N ASP A 168 2.29 17.94 -8.97
CA ASP A 168 1.24 18.95 -8.81
C ASP A 168 -0.16 18.42 -9.21
N SER A 169 -0.22 17.34 -10.00
CA SER A 169 -1.48 16.67 -10.36
C SER A 169 -1.25 15.17 -10.59
N LEU A 170 -2.33 14.38 -10.54
CA LEU A 170 -2.26 12.93 -10.80
C LEU A 170 -2.00 12.59 -12.28
N GLU A 171 -2.21 13.53 -13.20
CA GLU A 171 -1.90 13.39 -14.62
C GLU A 171 -0.49 13.86 -15.00
N SER A 172 0.16 14.66 -14.14
CA SER A 172 1.50 15.19 -14.39
C SER A 172 2.58 14.16 -14.04
N GLU A 173 3.82 14.52 -14.37
CA GLU A 173 5.00 13.73 -14.01
C GLU A 173 5.23 13.77 -12.49
N PHE A 174 5.62 12.63 -11.93
CA PHE A 174 6.11 12.53 -10.57
C PHE A 174 7.63 12.63 -10.58
N ILE A 175 8.16 13.66 -9.94
CA ILE A 175 9.60 13.95 -9.86
C ILE A 175 10.07 13.65 -8.46
N GLY A 176 11.11 12.84 -8.30
CA GLY A 176 11.58 12.43 -6.99
C GLY A 176 13.00 11.92 -6.96
N ARG A 177 13.38 11.48 -5.76
CA ARG A 177 14.72 10.94 -5.46
C ARG A 177 14.69 10.17 -4.15
N ASP A 178 15.77 9.46 -3.88
CA ASP A 178 16.04 8.90 -2.56
C ASP A 178 16.19 10.02 -1.53
N ILE A 179 15.50 9.88 -0.42
CA ILE A 179 15.46 10.86 0.68
C ILE A 179 16.10 10.32 1.95
N LEU A 180 16.16 9.00 2.11
CA LEU A 180 16.70 8.35 3.27
C LEU A 180 17.55 7.14 2.85
N ASP A 181 18.85 7.23 3.09
CA ASP A 181 19.84 6.17 2.94
C ASP A 181 20.70 6.15 4.21
N ASP A 182 20.15 5.55 5.28
CA ASP A 182 20.74 5.55 6.62
C ASP A 182 21.21 4.14 6.99
N ASP A 183 22.43 4.03 7.53
CA ASP A 183 23.01 2.76 7.96
C ASP A 183 22.53 2.28 9.34
N ARG A 184 21.67 3.03 10.00
CA ARG A 184 21.13 2.73 11.33
C ARG A 184 19.79 2.00 11.32
N GLY A 185 19.20 1.78 10.15
CA GLY A 185 17.90 1.12 10.01
C GLY A 185 17.75 0.31 8.73
N TYR A 186 16.69 -0.50 8.71
CA TYR A 186 16.19 -1.20 7.53
C TYR A 186 14.76 -0.74 7.29
N PHE A 187 14.43 -0.38 6.09
CA PHE A 187 13.10 0.01 5.65
C PHE A 187 12.43 -1.12 4.89
#